data_ba3ab4045310a6830f368f23fcaa11f3
#
_entry.id   ba3ab4045310a6830f368f23fcaa11f3
#
_cell.length_a   1.000
_cell.length_b   1.000
_cell.length_c   1.000
_cell.angle_alpha   90.00
_cell.angle_beta   90.00
_cell.angle_gamma   90.00
#
_symmetry.space_group_name_H-M   'P 1'
#
loop_
_entity.id
_entity.type
_entity.pdbx_description
1 polymer ?
#
loop_
_entity_poly.entity_id
_entity_poly.type
_entity_poly.pdbx_seq_one_letter_code
_entity_poly.pdbx_strand_id
1 'polypeptide(L)'
;ENFVVFECVCRLLLKEYRPEHIELEKEWHLGHDPKGGRADICVTDTSGNMLFIIECKTWGKAYDKALNNTKNDGAQLFSYWQQEQSCKWLVLYASDLKGGCIVHKASTIDCSDDANIVLLSKKDKSIKLYRDANTASAKYEAWKETYGRQIHDDLIFSKDSVAYQIGVKPLRKKDLRDFTPDDKIVNKFEEILRHNNVSDKENAFSRLVALFICKLVDESIKDEDDEVEFQYKHGTDTYETLQDRLQRLHRDGMEKFM
;
A
#
# COMPACT_ATOMS: atom_id res chain seq x y z
N GLU A 1 -12.99 -21.89 -9.54
CA GLU A 1 -12.64 -21.17 -8.31
C GLU A 1 -11.52 -21.87 -7.55
N ASN A 2 -11.60 -23.18 -7.26
CA ASN A 2 -10.55 -23.93 -6.54
C ASN A 2 -9.15 -23.84 -7.16
N PHE A 3 -9.05 -23.79 -8.51
CA PHE A 3 -7.77 -23.56 -9.18
C PHE A 3 -7.16 -22.20 -8.82
N VAL A 4 -7.99 -21.15 -8.74
CA VAL A 4 -7.53 -19.80 -8.40
C VAL A 4 -7.04 -19.74 -6.96
N VAL A 5 -7.74 -20.39 -6.03
CA VAL A 5 -7.31 -20.50 -4.62
C VAL A 5 -5.98 -21.22 -4.52
N PHE A 6 -5.86 -22.38 -5.17
CA PHE A 6 -4.62 -23.16 -5.16
C PHE A 6 -3.44 -22.38 -5.74
N GLU A 7 -3.64 -21.71 -6.89
CA GLU A 7 -2.59 -20.88 -7.52
C GLU A 7 -2.18 -19.71 -6.63
N CYS A 8 -3.15 -19.04 -6.00
CA CYS A 8 -2.88 -17.95 -5.06
C CYS A 8 -2.03 -18.43 -3.87
N VAL A 9 -2.38 -19.59 -3.27
CA VAL A 9 -1.57 -20.18 -2.19
C VAL A 9 -0.15 -20.51 -2.66
N CYS A 10 0.02 -21.13 -3.84
CA CYS A 10 1.35 -21.37 -4.40
C CYS A 10 2.16 -20.07 -4.54
N ARG A 11 1.52 -19.01 -4.98
CA ARG A 11 2.16 -17.69 -5.13
C ARG A 11 2.55 -17.08 -3.79
N LEU A 12 1.72 -17.21 -2.75
CA LEU A 12 2.06 -16.79 -1.38
C LEU A 12 3.26 -17.57 -0.84
N LEU A 13 3.30 -18.88 -1.02
CA LEU A 13 4.43 -19.70 -0.60
C LEU A 13 5.72 -19.34 -1.35
N LEU A 14 5.64 -19.08 -2.67
CA LEU A 14 6.77 -18.59 -3.47
C LEU A 14 7.27 -17.22 -3.02
N LYS A 15 6.41 -16.42 -2.39
CA LYS A 15 6.77 -15.14 -1.75
C LYS A 15 7.25 -15.29 -0.30
N GLU A 16 7.45 -16.52 0.16
CA GLU A 16 7.97 -16.85 1.49
C GLU A 16 7.00 -16.58 2.66
N TYR A 17 5.67 -16.50 2.39
CA TYR A 17 4.69 -16.64 3.45
C TYR A 17 4.68 -18.07 3.96
N ARG A 18 4.71 -18.24 5.29
CA ARG A 18 4.80 -19.58 5.91
C ARG A 18 3.45 -20.30 5.86
N PRO A 19 3.43 -21.62 5.58
CA PRO A 19 2.19 -22.39 5.53
C PRO A 19 1.34 -22.28 6.81
N GLU A 20 1.99 -22.25 7.98
CA GLU A 20 1.31 -22.13 9.28
C GLU A 20 0.60 -20.81 9.50
N HIS A 21 0.88 -19.80 8.67
CA HIS A 21 0.22 -18.50 8.70
C HIS A 21 -0.90 -18.38 7.66
N ILE A 22 -1.12 -19.41 6.83
CA ILE A 22 -2.13 -19.42 5.77
C ILE A 22 -3.28 -20.32 6.19
N GLU A 23 -4.45 -19.74 6.42
CA GLU A 23 -5.69 -20.46 6.73
C GLU A 23 -6.62 -20.38 5.54
N LEU A 24 -7.14 -21.55 5.11
CA LEU A 24 -8.09 -21.65 3.99
C LEU A 24 -9.52 -21.78 4.49
N GLU A 25 -10.45 -21.18 3.74
CA GLU A 25 -11.87 -21.32 3.99
C GLU A 25 -12.28 -20.94 5.42
N LYS A 26 -11.64 -19.88 5.97
CA LYS A 26 -11.95 -19.40 7.31
C LYS A 26 -13.40 -18.95 7.42
N GLU A 27 -14.11 -19.53 8.37
CA GLU A 27 -15.50 -19.21 8.66
C GLU A 27 -15.63 -18.38 9.94
N TRP A 28 -16.50 -17.40 9.91
CA TRP A 28 -16.90 -16.63 11.10
C TRP A 28 -18.34 -16.93 11.45
N HIS A 29 -18.57 -17.40 12.66
CA HIS A 29 -19.92 -17.64 13.17
C HIS A 29 -20.53 -16.33 13.67
N LEU A 30 -21.50 -15.79 12.96
CA LEU A 30 -22.27 -14.61 13.33
C LEU A 30 -23.47 -14.99 14.20
N GLY A 31 -23.26 -15.22 15.51
CA GLY A 31 -24.33 -15.43 16.47
C GLY A 31 -25.41 -16.44 16.03
N HIS A 32 -26.61 -15.96 15.72
CA HIS A 32 -27.75 -16.78 15.27
C HIS A 32 -27.92 -16.83 13.72
N ASP A 33 -27.07 -16.17 12.94
CA ASP A 33 -27.14 -16.25 11.49
C ASP A 33 -26.30 -17.41 10.97
N PRO A 34 -26.92 -18.46 10.36
CA PRO A 34 -26.18 -19.59 9.81
C PRO A 34 -25.36 -19.25 8.56
N LYS A 35 -25.44 -18.03 8.05
CA LYS A 35 -24.65 -17.53 6.90
C LYS A 35 -23.49 -16.66 7.37
N GLY A 36 -22.64 -17.20 8.25
CA GLY A 36 -21.34 -16.61 8.52
C GLY A 36 -20.54 -16.44 7.22
N GLY A 37 -19.82 -15.33 7.07
CA GLY A 37 -18.93 -15.13 5.95
C GLY A 37 -17.83 -16.20 5.95
N ARG A 38 -17.46 -16.72 4.77
CA ARG A 38 -16.31 -17.61 4.58
C ARG A 38 -15.37 -16.95 3.60
N ALA A 39 -14.14 -16.67 4.02
CA ALA A 39 -13.08 -16.16 3.16
C ALA A 39 -12.28 -17.31 2.57
N ASP A 40 -11.85 -17.16 1.32
CA ASP A 40 -11.07 -18.20 0.64
C ASP A 40 -9.68 -18.40 1.26
N ILE A 41 -8.97 -17.30 1.56
CA ILE A 41 -7.61 -17.35 2.12
C ILE A 41 -7.47 -16.23 3.16
N CYS A 42 -6.98 -16.58 4.34
CA CYS A 42 -6.56 -15.64 5.37
C CYS A 42 -5.07 -15.83 5.67
N VAL A 43 -4.35 -14.72 5.85
CA VAL A 43 -2.92 -14.78 6.21
C VAL A 43 -2.69 -13.95 7.46
N THR A 44 -2.04 -14.56 8.46
CA THR A 44 -1.66 -13.91 9.70
C THR A 44 -0.19 -13.49 9.70
N ASP A 45 0.16 -12.54 10.55
CA ASP A 45 1.55 -12.20 10.84
C ASP A 45 2.18 -13.18 11.86
N THR A 46 3.46 -12.98 12.17
CA THR A 46 4.20 -13.79 13.15
C THR A 46 3.68 -13.67 14.58
N SER A 47 2.81 -12.69 14.85
CA SER A 47 2.17 -12.48 16.15
C SER A 47 0.73 -13.01 16.18
N GLY A 48 0.26 -13.61 15.06
CA GLY A 48 -1.08 -14.15 14.93
C GLY A 48 -2.16 -13.11 14.57
N ASN A 49 -1.81 -11.86 14.29
CA ASN A 49 -2.77 -10.86 13.85
C ASN A 49 -3.10 -11.07 12.36
N MET A 50 -4.35 -10.78 11.96
CA MET A 50 -4.76 -10.86 10.56
C MET A 50 -3.99 -9.85 9.72
N LEU A 51 -3.17 -10.34 8.81
CA LEU A 51 -2.39 -9.51 7.90
C LEU A 51 -3.25 -9.14 6.68
N PHE A 52 -3.82 -10.10 6.01
CA PHE A 52 -4.75 -9.86 4.91
C PHE A 52 -5.74 -11.01 4.69
N ILE A 53 -6.85 -10.67 4.05
CA ILE A 53 -7.90 -11.58 3.65
C ILE A 53 -8.03 -11.51 2.13
N ILE A 54 -8.04 -12.67 1.48
CA ILE A 54 -8.15 -12.78 0.02
C ILE A 54 -9.45 -13.49 -0.33
N GLU A 55 -10.21 -12.85 -1.22
CA GLU A 55 -11.35 -13.43 -1.92
C GLU A 55 -10.92 -13.76 -3.35
N CYS A 56 -11.01 -15.02 -3.73
CA CYS A 56 -10.64 -15.52 -5.05
C CYS A 56 -11.85 -15.59 -5.98
N LYS A 57 -11.69 -15.13 -7.19
CA LYS A 57 -12.72 -15.20 -8.24
C LYS A 57 -12.15 -15.72 -9.54
N THR A 58 -12.97 -16.41 -10.32
CA THR A 58 -12.59 -16.78 -11.68
C THR A 58 -12.32 -15.52 -12.51
N TRP A 59 -11.30 -15.61 -13.37
CA TRP A 59 -10.89 -14.52 -14.25
C TRP A 59 -12.05 -14.04 -15.14
N GLY A 60 -12.13 -12.74 -15.38
CA GLY A 60 -13.15 -12.11 -16.26
C GLY A 60 -14.40 -11.71 -15.49
N LYS A 61 -15.58 -12.10 -15.99
CA LYS A 61 -16.87 -11.57 -15.51
C LYS A 61 -17.10 -11.71 -13.99
N ALA A 62 -16.65 -12.82 -13.38
CA ALA A 62 -16.86 -13.03 -11.95
C ALA A 62 -16.01 -12.04 -11.12
N TYR A 63 -14.73 -11.88 -11.47
CA TYR A 63 -13.85 -10.90 -10.84
C TYR A 63 -14.36 -9.48 -11.05
N ASP A 64 -14.72 -9.11 -12.28
CA ASP A 64 -15.16 -7.76 -12.60
C ASP A 64 -16.46 -7.40 -11.86
N LYS A 65 -17.39 -8.36 -11.75
CA LYS A 65 -18.60 -8.22 -10.95
C LYS A 65 -18.28 -8.03 -9.47
N ALA A 66 -17.38 -8.85 -8.90
CA ALA A 66 -17.00 -8.74 -7.49
C ALA A 66 -16.32 -7.38 -7.21
N LEU A 67 -15.44 -6.92 -8.09
CA LEU A 67 -14.78 -5.62 -7.98
C LEU A 67 -15.79 -4.46 -8.03
N ASN A 68 -16.76 -4.53 -8.95
CA ASN A 68 -17.80 -3.52 -9.06
C ASN A 68 -18.70 -3.49 -7.81
N ASN A 69 -19.07 -4.65 -7.28
CA ASN A 69 -19.84 -4.74 -6.03
C ASN A 69 -19.04 -4.13 -4.87
N THR A 70 -17.75 -4.46 -4.75
CA THR A 70 -16.87 -3.86 -3.74
C THR A 70 -16.86 -2.33 -3.84
N LYS A 71 -16.78 -1.79 -5.06
CA LYS A 71 -16.80 -0.33 -5.29
C LYS A 71 -18.15 0.33 -4.97
N ASN A 72 -19.24 -0.40 -5.08
CA ASN A 72 -20.61 0.14 -4.90
C ASN A 72 -21.07 0.13 -3.45
N ASP A 73 -20.79 -0.94 -2.71
CA ASP A 73 -21.31 -1.17 -1.36
C ASP A 73 -20.33 -1.86 -0.38
N GLY A 74 -19.08 -2.10 -0.81
CA GLY A 74 -18.07 -2.83 -0.03
C GLY A 74 -18.22 -4.35 -0.11
N ALA A 75 -19.41 -4.84 -0.46
CA ALA A 75 -19.70 -6.26 -0.64
C ALA A 75 -19.11 -7.19 0.43
N GLN A 76 -18.63 -8.34 -0.01
CA GLN A 76 -18.13 -9.43 0.83
C GLN A 76 -16.85 -9.05 1.60
N LEU A 77 -15.93 -8.31 0.97
CA LEU A 77 -14.65 -7.94 1.59
C LEU A 77 -14.81 -7.12 2.85
N PHE A 78 -15.70 -6.12 2.85
CA PHE A 78 -15.94 -5.29 4.03
C PHE A 78 -16.69 -6.04 5.14
N SER A 79 -17.46 -7.06 4.79
CA SER A 79 -18.08 -7.96 5.77
C SER A 79 -17.02 -8.78 6.51
N TYR A 80 -16.00 -9.27 5.82
CA TYR A 80 -14.85 -9.93 6.46
C TYR A 80 -14.07 -8.98 7.38
N TRP A 81 -13.83 -7.77 6.92
CA TRP A 81 -13.13 -6.77 7.74
C TRP A 81 -13.88 -6.41 9.02
N GLN A 82 -15.20 -6.44 9.02
CA GLN A 82 -15.98 -6.27 10.24
C GLN A 82 -15.71 -7.37 11.25
N GLN A 83 -15.44 -8.60 10.80
CA GLN A 83 -15.15 -9.74 11.67
C GLN A 83 -13.69 -9.71 12.17
N GLU A 84 -12.77 -9.30 11.31
CA GLU A 84 -11.32 -9.25 11.60
C GLU A 84 -10.83 -7.80 11.54
N GLN A 85 -11.08 -7.05 12.59
CA GLN A 85 -10.75 -5.61 12.64
C GLN A 85 -9.26 -5.30 12.60
N SER A 86 -8.41 -6.26 12.94
CA SER A 86 -6.95 -6.15 12.83
C SER A 86 -6.43 -6.32 11.40
N CYS A 87 -7.29 -6.73 10.46
CA CYS A 87 -6.91 -6.94 9.07
C CYS A 87 -6.32 -5.67 8.46
N LYS A 88 -5.16 -5.81 7.82
CA LYS A 88 -4.45 -4.68 7.19
C LYS A 88 -4.76 -4.53 5.71
N TRP A 89 -5.09 -5.63 5.03
CA TRP A 89 -5.35 -5.62 3.59
C TRP A 89 -6.53 -6.52 3.25
N LEU A 90 -7.42 -6.02 2.40
CA LEU A 90 -8.45 -6.81 1.73
C LEU A 90 -8.06 -6.98 0.28
N VAL A 91 -8.11 -8.20 -0.22
CA VAL A 91 -7.63 -8.52 -1.57
C VAL A 91 -8.70 -9.26 -2.34
N LEU A 92 -8.99 -8.77 -3.54
CA LEU A 92 -9.73 -9.52 -4.54
C LEU A 92 -8.71 -10.07 -5.55
N TYR A 93 -8.70 -11.37 -5.75
CA TYR A 93 -7.70 -12.07 -6.55
C TYR A 93 -8.33 -12.88 -7.68
N ALA A 94 -7.69 -12.92 -8.82
CA ALA A 94 -8.02 -13.83 -9.90
C ALA A 94 -6.78 -14.28 -10.67
N SER A 95 -6.78 -15.52 -11.15
CA SER A 95 -5.76 -16.04 -12.05
C SER A 95 -6.37 -16.83 -13.20
N ASP A 96 -5.62 -16.98 -14.29
CA ASP A 96 -6.01 -17.69 -15.49
C ASP A 96 -4.77 -18.26 -16.19
N LEU A 97 -4.99 -19.28 -17.05
CA LEU A 97 -3.94 -19.84 -17.90
C LEU A 97 -4.07 -19.24 -19.31
N LYS A 98 -3.10 -18.44 -19.71
CA LYS A 98 -3.07 -17.77 -21.01
C LYS A 98 -1.77 -18.06 -21.74
N GLY A 99 -1.88 -18.61 -22.94
CA GLY A 99 -0.68 -18.93 -23.75
C GLY A 99 0.32 -19.85 -23.08
N GLY A 100 -0.14 -20.77 -22.21
CA GLY A 100 0.72 -21.68 -21.45
C GLY A 100 1.34 -21.07 -20.19
N CYS A 101 1.08 -19.79 -19.91
CA CYS A 101 1.57 -19.12 -18.71
C CYS A 101 0.41 -18.74 -17.77
N ILE A 102 0.65 -18.84 -16.46
CA ILE A 102 -0.31 -18.37 -15.46
C ILE A 102 -0.18 -16.86 -15.34
N VAL A 103 -1.30 -16.17 -15.58
CA VAL A 103 -1.45 -14.74 -15.35
C VAL A 103 -2.33 -14.51 -14.14
N HIS A 104 -2.09 -13.44 -13.39
CA HIS A 104 -2.92 -13.06 -12.24
C HIS A 104 -3.22 -11.58 -12.25
N LYS A 105 -4.19 -11.18 -11.46
CA LYS A 105 -4.49 -9.80 -11.09
C LYS A 105 -5.02 -9.77 -9.67
N ALA A 106 -4.65 -8.75 -8.93
CA ALA A 106 -5.14 -8.52 -7.58
C ALA A 106 -5.54 -7.06 -7.42
N SER A 107 -6.66 -6.81 -6.75
CA SER A 107 -7.10 -5.49 -6.32
C SER A 107 -7.07 -5.45 -4.81
N THR A 108 -6.25 -4.59 -4.23
CA THR A 108 -5.94 -4.54 -2.80
C THR A 108 -6.45 -3.23 -2.20
N ILE A 109 -7.16 -3.32 -1.09
CA ILE A 109 -7.62 -2.19 -0.29
C ILE A 109 -6.79 -2.16 0.99
N ASP A 110 -6.19 -1.00 1.28
CA ASP A 110 -5.51 -0.75 2.55
C ASP A 110 -6.54 -0.46 3.64
N CYS A 111 -6.47 -1.22 4.72
CA CYS A 111 -7.35 -1.10 5.88
C CYS A 111 -6.74 -0.23 6.99
N SER A 112 -5.57 0.33 6.77
CA SER A 112 -4.86 1.14 7.75
C SER A 112 -5.26 2.62 7.63
N ASP A 113 -5.39 3.29 8.76
CA ASP A 113 -5.57 4.74 8.75
C ASP A 113 -4.24 5.42 8.35
N ASP A 114 -4.27 6.25 7.31
CA ASP A 114 -3.13 7.08 6.93
C ASP A 114 -2.78 8.08 8.05
N ALA A 115 -1.50 8.15 8.40
CA ALA A 115 -1.03 8.96 9.53
C ALA A 115 -1.34 10.46 9.35
N ASN A 116 -1.29 10.96 8.12
CA ASN A 116 -1.61 12.36 7.82
C ASN A 116 -3.11 12.63 7.94
N ILE A 117 -3.95 11.68 7.49
CA ILE A 117 -5.41 11.77 7.64
C ILE A 117 -5.78 11.74 9.12
N VAL A 118 -5.11 10.92 9.93
CA VAL A 118 -5.28 10.92 11.40
C VAL A 118 -4.93 12.28 12.03
N LEU A 119 -3.88 12.93 11.56
CA LEU A 119 -3.54 14.29 12.03
C LEU A 119 -4.60 15.32 11.62
N LEU A 120 -5.09 15.24 10.39
CA LEU A 120 -6.15 16.12 9.89
C LEU A 120 -7.46 15.93 10.65
N SER A 121 -7.83 14.69 11.01
CA SER A 121 -9.06 14.40 11.75
C SER A 121 -9.11 15.00 13.15
N LYS A 122 -7.96 15.35 13.74
CA LYS A 122 -7.90 16.08 15.01
C LYS A 122 -8.46 17.51 14.86
N LYS A 123 -8.30 18.11 13.68
CA LYS A 123 -8.76 19.47 13.34
C LYS A 123 -10.15 19.45 12.70
N ASP A 124 -10.43 18.49 11.88
CA ASP A 124 -11.71 18.34 11.17
C ASP A 124 -12.40 17.01 11.59
N LYS A 125 -13.44 17.17 12.39
CA LYS A 125 -14.24 16.04 12.91
C LYS A 125 -15.18 15.38 11.90
N SER A 126 -15.30 15.93 10.70
CA SER A 126 -16.05 15.31 9.59
C SER A 126 -15.30 14.16 8.92
N ILE A 127 -13.97 14.08 9.11
CA ILE A 127 -13.13 13.02 8.57
C ILE A 127 -13.42 11.71 9.28
N LYS A 128 -13.86 10.71 8.51
CA LYS A 128 -14.17 9.36 9.00
C LYS A 128 -12.93 8.49 8.94
N LEU A 129 -12.50 7.97 10.09
CA LEU A 129 -11.37 7.04 10.18
C LEU A 129 -11.85 5.60 10.25
N TYR A 130 -11.05 4.66 9.78
CA TYR A 130 -11.34 3.22 9.86
C TYR A 130 -11.41 2.73 11.30
N ARG A 131 -10.54 3.25 12.19
CA ARG A 131 -10.52 2.89 13.61
C ARG A 131 -11.80 3.24 14.36
N ASP A 132 -12.56 4.22 13.87
CA ASP A 132 -13.81 4.67 14.47
C ASP A 132 -15.03 3.94 13.87
N ALA A 133 -14.82 3.13 12.83
CA ALA A 133 -15.86 2.43 12.09
C ALA A 133 -15.97 0.95 12.56
N ASN A 134 -17.09 0.63 13.24
CA ASN A 134 -17.30 -0.71 13.82
C ASN A 134 -18.17 -1.63 12.95
N THR A 135 -18.72 -1.15 11.83
CA THR A 135 -19.54 -1.95 10.91
C THR A 135 -18.99 -1.93 9.50
N ALA A 136 -19.32 -2.94 8.69
CA ALA A 136 -18.93 -2.99 7.28
C ALA A 136 -19.36 -1.73 6.52
N SER A 137 -20.59 -1.26 6.76
CA SER A 137 -21.11 -0.04 6.14
C SER A 137 -20.34 1.19 6.57
N ALA A 138 -19.99 1.35 7.86
CA ALA A 138 -19.21 2.49 8.34
C ALA A 138 -17.79 2.48 7.78
N LYS A 139 -17.17 1.30 7.69
CA LYS A 139 -15.84 1.13 7.05
C LYS A 139 -15.90 1.49 5.56
N TYR A 140 -16.94 1.05 4.86
CA TYR A 140 -17.15 1.39 3.46
C TYR A 140 -17.35 2.90 3.26
N GLU A 141 -18.13 3.56 4.11
CA GLU A 141 -18.33 5.01 4.04
C GLU A 141 -17.00 5.77 4.31
N ALA A 142 -16.18 5.32 5.27
CA ALA A 142 -14.86 5.89 5.49
C ALA A 142 -13.97 5.72 4.25
N TRP A 143 -13.93 4.53 3.66
CA TRP A 143 -13.17 4.25 2.44
C TRP A 143 -13.63 5.12 1.27
N LYS A 144 -14.93 5.31 1.12
CA LYS A 144 -15.52 6.13 0.05
C LYS A 144 -15.23 7.63 0.23
N GLU A 145 -15.46 8.16 1.42
CA GLU A 145 -15.45 9.59 1.66
C GLU A 145 -14.08 10.14 2.04
N THR A 146 -13.31 9.38 2.83
CA THR A 146 -12.00 9.82 3.32
C THR A 146 -10.86 9.31 2.45
N TYR A 147 -10.90 8.04 2.06
CA TYR A 147 -9.81 7.39 1.33
C TYR A 147 -10.06 7.27 -0.19
N GLY A 148 -11.12 7.94 -0.71
CA GLY A 148 -11.36 8.10 -2.14
C GLY A 148 -11.56 6.79 -2.92
N ARG A 149 -11.98 5.70 -2.26
CA ARG A 149 -12.09 4.34 -2.82
C ARG A 149 -10.77 3.85 -3.42
N GLN A 150 -9.65 4.15 -2.77
CA GLN A 150 -8.34 3.76 -3.27
C GLN A 150 -8.21 2.24 -3.35
N ILE A 151 -7.74 1.77 -4.49
CA ILE A 151 -7.42 0.37 -4.76
C ILE A 151 -6.03 0.33 -5.35
N HIS A 152 -5.20 -0.56 -4.84
CA HIS A 152 -3.86 -0.80 -5.33
C HIS A 152 -3.84 -2.10 -6.15
N ASP A 153 -3.30 -2.04 -7.35
CA ASP A 153 -3.13 -3.22 -8.19
C ASP A 153 -1.87 -3.99 -7.77
N ASP A 154 -2.00 -5.30 -7.66
CA ASP A 154 -0.92 -6.27 -7.42
C ASP A 154 0.00 -6.00 -6.21
N LEU A 155 -0.35 -5.10 -5.29
CA LEU A 155 0.51 -4.61 -4.22
C LEU A 155 1.23 -5.73 -3.44
N ILE A 156 0.49 -6.73 -2.95
CA ILE A 156 1.03 -7.89 -2.20
C ILE A 156 1.81 -8.82 -3.13
N PHE A 157 1.36 -8.95 -4.38
CA PHE A 157 1.92 -9.85 -5.38
C PHE A 157 2.92 -9.17 -6.33
N SER A 158 3.18 -7.87 -6.16
CA SER A 158 4.18 -7.16 -6.95
C SER A 158 5.56 -7.80 -6.79
N LYS A 159 6.41 -7.69 -7.82
CA LYS A 159 7.73 -8.32 -7.83
C LYS A 159 8.59 -7.91 -6.62
N ASP A 160 8.44 -6.65 -6.20
CA ASP A 160 9.28 -6.05 -5.16
C ASP A 160 8.68 -6.14 -3.74
N SER A 161 7.46 -6.72 -3.59
CA SER A 161 6.85 -6.91 -2.27
C SER A 161 7.53 -8.07 -1.54
N VAL A 162 7.78 -7.88 -0.25
CA VAL A 162 8.39 -8.87 0.66
C VAL A 162 7.33 -9.41 1.61
N ALA A 163 7.36 -10.70 1.92
CA ALA A 163 6.44 -11.32 2.86
C ALA A 163 6.45 -10.60 4.21
N TYR A 164 5.26 -10.44 4.82
CA TYR A 164 5.03 -9.79 6.11
C TYR A 164 5.33 -8.28 6.15
N GLN A 165 5.93 -7.70 5.12
CA GLN A 165 6.14 -6.26 5.02
C GLN A 165 4.94 -5.61 4.31
N ILE A 166 4.37 -4.61 4.96
CA ILE A 166 3.24 -3.86 4.40
C ILE A 166 3.80 -2.60 3.78
N GLY A 167 3.54 -2.42 2.49
CA GLY A 167 3.97 -1.26 1.74
C GLY A 167 5.07 -1.55 0.72
N VAL A 168 5.49 -0.50 0.04
CA VAL A 168 6.62 -0.58 -0.89
C VAL A 168 7.89 -0.74 -0.06
N LYS A 169 8.71 -1.74 -0.41
CA LYS A 169 10.02 -1.94 0.22
C LYS A 169 10.82 -0.65 0.15
N PRO A 170 11.39 -0.17 1.28
CA PRO A 170 12.27 0.98 1.23
C PRO A 170 13.44 0.73 0.29
N LEU A 171 13.78 1.73 -0.53
CA LEU A 171 14.91 1.66 -1.44
C LEU A 171 16.21 1.63 -0.64
N ARG A 172 17.13 0.77 -1.05
CA ARG A 172 18.51 0.76 -0.61
C ARG A 172 19.38 1.48 -1.62
N LYS A 173 20.60 1.87 -1.24
CA LYS A 173 21.51 2.54 -2.14
C LYS A 173 21.76 1.75 -3.42
N LYS A 174 21.96 0.44 -3.35
CA LYS A 174 22.10 -0.45 -4.51
C LYS A 174 20.89 -0.52 -5.44
N ASP A 175 19.71 -0.13 -4.97
CA ASP A 175 18.48 -0.11 -5.78
C ASP A 175 18.37 1.20 -6.60
N LEU A 176 19.24 2.18 -6.34
CA LEU A 176 19.29 3.44 -7.09
C LEU A 176 19.92 3.21 -8.46
N ARG A 177 19.53 4.05 -9.40
CA ARG A 177 20.12 4.08 -10.75
C ARG A 177 20.63 5.46 -11.07
N ASP A 178 21.63 5.52 -11.90
CA ASP A 178 22.15 6.79 -12.41
C ASP A 178 21.10 7.55 -13.24
N PHE A 179 21.15 8.86 -13.15
CA PHE A 179 20.36 9.71 -14.02
C PHE A 179 20.90 9.67 -15.44
N THR A 180 20.02 9.49 -16.40
CA THR A 180 20.36 9.63 -17.80
C THR A 180 19.96 11.01 -18.33
N PRO A 181 20.63 11.57 -19.35
CA PRO A 181 20.25 12.85 -19.97
C PRO A 181 18.80 12.88 -20.47
N ASP A 182 18.24 11.69 -20.81
CA ASP A 182 16.87 11.54 -21.33
C ASP A 182 15.78 11.53 -20.26
N ASP A 183 16.14 11.47 -18.99
CA ASP A 183 15.16 11.36 -17.89
C ASP A 183 14.28 12.62 -17.72
N LYS A 184 14.64 13.75 -18.33
CA LYS A 184 13.89 15.04 -18.30
C LYS A 184 13.45 15.41 -16.87
N ILE A 185 14.29 15.14 -15.89
CA ILE A 185 13.99 15.27 -14.45
C ILE A 185 13.56 16.69 -14.11
N VAL A 186 14.25 17.69 -14.65
CA VAL A 186 13.91 19.10 -14.42
C VAL A 186 12.49 19.40 -14.89
N ASN A 187 12.13 18.93 -16.09
CA ASN A 187 10.78 19.16 -16.64
C ASN A 187 9.70 18.46 -15.81
N LYS A 188 9.95 17.20 -15.38
CA LYS A 188 9.03 16.46 -14.51
C LYS A 188 8.86 17.14 -13.16
N PHE A 189 9.94 17.65 -12.60
CA PHE A 189 9.91 18.36 -11.32
C PHE A 189 9.15 19.69 -11.44
N GLU A 190 9.40 20.47 -12.49
CA GLU A 190 8.65 21.70 -12.77
C GLU A 190 7.15 21.44 -12.97
N GLU A 191 6.79 20.32 -13.59
CA GLU A 191 5.40 19.91 -13.76
C GLU A 191 4.73 19.61 -12.41
N ILE A 192 5.41 18.83 -11.53
CA ILE A 192 4.94 18.54 -10.18
C ILE A 192 4.74 19.83 -9.38
N LEU A 193 5.69 20.77 -9.44
CA LEU A 193 5.59 22.04 -8.72
C LEU A 193 4.43 22.90 -9.22
N ARG A 194 4.21 22.96 -10.54
CA ARG A 194 3.07 23.67 -11.14
C ARG A 194 1.73 23.12 -10.68
N HIS A 195 1.58 21.80 -10.62
CA HIS A 195 0.36 21.15 -10.14
C HIS A 195 0.10 21.43 -8.64
N ASN A 196 1.13 21.77 -7.88
CA ASN A 196 1.04 22.07 -6.46
C ASN A 196 1.09 23.59 -6.15
N ASN A 197 0.67 24.43 -7.10
CA ASN A 197 0.59 25.89 -6.97
C ASN A 197 1.92 26.61 -6.64
N VAL A 198 3.04 26.04 -6.99
CA VAL A 198 4.35 26.70 -6.92
C VAL A 198 4.63 27.36 -8.27
N SER A 199 4.24 28.61 -8.40
CA SER A 199 4.32 29.35 -9.68
C SER A 199 5.64 30.08 -9.91
N ASP A 200 6.48 30.21 -8.89
CA ASP A 200 7.74 30.96 -8.96
C ASP A 200 8.90 30.02 -9.33
N LYS A 201 9.51 30.30 -10.50
CA LYS A 201 10.61 29.50 -11.04
C LYS A 201 11.89 29.53 -10.18
N GLU A 202 12.20 30.68 -9.54
CA GLU A 202 13.38 30.80 -8.70
C GLU A 202 13.23 29.98 -7.43
N ASN A 203 12.07 29.99 -6.80
CA ASN A 203 11.74 29.14 -5.67
C ASN A 203 11.72 27.64 -6.05
N ALA A 204 11.25 27.31 -7.25
CA ALA A 204 11.25 25.93 -7.74
C ALA A 204 12.68 25.40 -7.89
N PHE A 205 13.57 26.20 -8.49
CA PHE A 205 14.98 25.82 -8.66
C PHE A 205 15.69 25.68 -7.31
N SER A 206 15.52 26.63 -6.40
CA SER A 206 16.12 26.57 -5.07
C SER A 206 15.68 25.35 -4.28
N ARG A 207 14.40 24.98 -4.36
CA ARG A 207 13.87 23.75 -3.74
C ARG A 207 14.46 22.50 -4.38
N LEU A 208 14.62 22.48 -5.71
CA LEU A 208 15.24 21.36 -6.41
C LEU A 208 16.69 21.17 -5.96
N VAL A 209 17.48 22.25 -5.88
CA VAL A 209 18.85 22.22 -5.38
C VAL A 209 18.91 21.70 -3.95
N ALA A 210 18.02 22.16 -3.07
CA ALA A 210 17.95 21.67 -1.69
C ALA A 210 17.66 20.17 -1.62
N LEU A 211 16.76 19.66 -2.46
CA LEU A 211 16.47 18.22 -2.54
C LEU A 211 17.65 17.42 -3.09
N PHE A 212 18.39 17.95 -4.08
CA PHE A 212 19.62 17.31 -4.56
C PHE A 212 20.69 17.23 -3.49
N ILE A 213 20.87 18.27 -2.68
CA ILE A 213 21.81 18.26 -1.55
C ILE A 213 21.43 17.14 -0.56
N CYS A 214 20.15 17.02 -0.21
CA CYS A 214 19.64 15.93 0.64
C CYS A 214 19.98 14.55 0.05
N LYS A 215 19.71 14.36 -1.24
CA LYS A 215 20.02 13.10 -1.95
C LYS A 215 21.50 12.79 -1.94
N LEU A 216 22.35 13.75 -2.32
CA LEU A 216 23.80 13.55 -2.42
C LEU A 216 24.44 13.21 -1.07
N VAL A 217 24.04 13.89 0.02
CA VAL A 217 24.58 13.58 1.35
C VAL A 217 24.15 12.21 1.81
N ASP A 218 22.86 11.86 1.63
CA ASP A 218 22.34 10.55 2.01
C ASP A 218 23.12 9.42 1.30
N GLU A 219 23.23 9.48 -0.01
CA GLU A 219 23.98 8.49 -0.79
C GLU A 219 25.47 8.43 -0.44
N SER A 220 26.07 9.56 -0.04
CA SER A 220 27.49 9.63 0.28
C SER A 220 27.88 9.01 1.62
N ILE A 221 26.91 8.80 2.52
CA ILE A 221 27.13 8.25 3.86
C ILE A 221 26.61 6.82 4.03
N LYS A 222 25.90 6.30 3.03
CA LYS A 222 25.27 4.97 3.06
C LYS A 222 26.12 3.94 2.33
N ASP A 223 26.18 2.73 2.86
CA ASP A 223 26.68 1.56 2.18
C ASP A 223 25.62 0.98 1.21
N GLU A 224 26.04 0.11 0.29
CA GLU A 224 25.18 -0.42 -0.78
C GLU A 224 23.91 -1.10 -0.26
N ASP A 225 23.98 -1.77 0.89
CA ASP A 225 22.86 -2.48 1.52
C ASP A 225 22.03 -1.62 2.48
N ASP A 226 22.44 -0.38 2.74
CA ASP A 226 21.74 0.54 3.62
C ASP A 226 20.49 1.12 2.94
N GLU A 227 19.42 1.29 3.72
CA GLU A 227 18.25 2.03 3.27
C GLU A 227 18.57 3.52 3.15
N VAL A 228 18.24 4.11 1.97
CA VAL A 228 18.34 5.56 1.81
C VAL A 228 17.26 6.27 2.61
N GLU A 229 17.59 7.43 3.15
CA GLU A 229 16.68 8.26 3.93
C GLU A 229 15.93 9.28 3.07
N PHE A 230 16.47 9.61 1.89
CA PHE A 230 15.85 10.47 0.91
C PHE A 230 14.76 9.71 0.13
N GLN A 231 13.72 9.31 0.83
CA GLN A 231 12.53 8.64 0.28
C GLN A 231 11.34 8.81 1.21
N TYR A 232 10.12 8.68 0.69
CA TYR A 232 8.92 8.54 1.50
C TYR A 232 8.72 7.06 1.86
N LYS A 233 8.69 6.75 3.15
CA LYS A 233 8.49 5.38 3.66
C LYS A 233 7.01 5.15 3.96
N HIS A 234 6.33 4.44 3.05
CA HIS A 234 4.91 4.12 3.23
C HIS A 234 4.65 3.37 4.54
N GLY A 235 3.58 3.74 5.22
CA GLY A 235 3.16 3.12 6.48
C GLY A 235 3.89 3.60 7.73
N THR A 236 5.01 4.32 7.58
CA THR A 236 5.78 4.87 8.71
C THR A 236 5.92 6.39 8.69
N ASP A 237 6.02 6.99 7.50
CA ASP A 237 6.21 8.43 7.38
C ASP A 237 4.88 9.19 7.44
N THR A 238 4.92 10.33 8.12
CA THR A 238 4.01 11.46 7.93
C THR A 238 4.73 12.54 7.14
N TYR A 239 4.00 13.56 6.68
CA TYR A 239 4.65 14.72 6.06
C TYR A 239 5.60 15.45 7.03
N GLU A 240 5.26 15.48 8.32
CA GLU A 240 6.10 16.07 9.36
C GLU A 240 7.40 15.31 9.54
N THR A 241 7.34 13.97 9.69
CA THR A 241 8.55 13.14 9.87
C THR A 241 9.43 13.15 8.64
N LEU A 242 8.85 13.16 7.42
CA LEU A 242 9.60 13.34 6.19
C LEU A 242 10.28 14.72 6.14
N GLN A 243 9.53 15.78 6.49
CA GLN A 243 10.08 17.14 6.48
C GLN A 243 11.26 17.27 7.44
N ASP A 244 11.14 16.77 8.67
CA ASP A 244 12.22 16.79 9.66
C ASP A 244 13.45 16.05 9.15
N ARG A 245 13.27 14.90 8.53
CA ARG A 245 14.35 14.11 7.93
C ARG A 245 15.02 14.84 6.77
N LEU A 246 14.26 15.46 5.87
CA LEU A 246 14.82 16.25 4.77
C LEU A 246 15.55 17.50 5.27
N GLN A 247 15.06 18.19 6.32
CA GLN A 247 15.76 19.32 6.94
C GLN A 247 17.10 18.90 7.55
N ARG A 248 17.13 17.73 8.20
CA ARG A 248 18.39 17.17 8.73
C ARG A 248 19.37 16.88 7.60
N LEU A 249 18.96 16.12 6.58
CA LEU A 249 19.80 15.80 5.42
C LEU A 249 20.31 17.08 4.71
N HIS A 250 19.47 18.09 4.57
CA HIS A 250 19.88 19.36 3.97
C HIS A 250 20.97 20.05 4.79
N ARG A 251 20.81 20.14 6.12
CA ARG A 251 21.83 20.71 7.00
C ARG A 251 23.14 19.95 6.91
N ASP A 252 23.10 18.62 7.02
CA ASP A 252 24.27 17.75 6.93
C ASP A 252 24.97 17.90 5.57
N GLY A 253 24.19 18.06 4.49
CA GLY A 253 24.72 18.30 3.15
C GLY A 253 25.34 19.67 2.97
N MET A 254 24.77 20.71 3.55
CA MET A 254 25.35 22.05 3.55
C MET A 254 26.69 22.08 4.30
N GLU A 255 26.79 21.40 5.44
CA GLU A 255 28.05 21.27 6.19
C GLU A 255 29.12 20.49 5.43
N LYS A 256 28.71 19.49 4.63
CA LYS A 256 29.64 18.61 3.92
C LYS A 256 30.15 19.18 2.59
N PHE A 257 29.29 19.91 1.85
CA PHE A 257 29.55 20.27 0.45
C PHE A 257 29.70 21.78 0.22
N MET A 258 29.39 22.61 1.19
CA MET A 258 29.49 24.06 1.10
C MET A 258 30.33 24.65 2.22
#